data_3e0932e17aa761fb5e07ac200bcff9de
#
_entry.id   3e0932e17aa761fb5e07ac200bcff9de
#
_cell.length_a   1.000
_cell.length_b   1.000
_cell.length_c   1.000
_cell.angle_alpha   90.00
_cell.angle_beta   90.00
_cell.angle_gamma   90.00
#
_symmetry.space_group_name_H-M   'P 1'
#
loop_
_entity.id
_entity.type
_entity.pdbx_description
1 polymer ?
#
loop_
_entity_poly.entity_id
_entity_poly.type
_entity_poly.pdbx_seq_one_letter_code
_entity_poly.pdbx_strand_id
1 'polypeptide(L)'
;LPHADDTRFADPLWKDSATWDIVKEWYLLLTHNVQDALYDTPALSGKERRRAAFWWRKWLNAMAPTNFLLTNPIAMAKAAETNGESLVRGMHNFLEDLRAGNVRMTRPEDFTVGKNLATTPGAVVFRNRLLEVIHYAPTTDKVHAMPVVIVTPWINKFYILDLTPKKS
;
A
#
# COMPACT_ATOMS: atom_id res chain seq x y z
N LEU A 1 -17.78 18.39 -13.11
CA LEU A 1 -17.16 17.24 -13.75
C LEU A 1 -17.17 16.09 -12.75
N PRO A 2 -17.52 14.86 -13.15
CA PRO A 2 -17.78 13.75 -12.21
C PRO A 2 -16.54 13.26 -11.44
N HIS A 3 -15.37 13.82 -11.66
CA HIS A 3 -14.11 13.42 -11.01
C HIS A 3 -13.26 14.62 -10.57
N ALA A 4 -13.89 15.74 -10.26
CA ALA A 4 -13.20 16.94 -9.77
C ALA A 4 -12.31 16.68 -8.55
N ASP A 5 -12.62 15.63 -7.78
CA ASP A 5 -11.93 15.24 -6.54
C ASP A 5 -10.95 14.07 -6.71
N ASP A 6 -10.59 13.68 -7.94
CA ASP A 6 -9.59 12.64 -8.15
C ASP A 6 -8.20 13.16 -7.76
N THR A 7 -7.74 12.75 -6.58
CA THR A 7 -6.49 13.22 -5.97
C THR A 7 -5.24 12.89 -6.79
N ARG A 8 -5.32 11.95 -7.74
CA ARG A 8 -4.23 11.63 -8.65
C ARG A 8 -3.86 12.81 -9.57
N PHE A 9 -4.81 13.71 -9.83
CA PHE A 9 -4.67 14.88 -10.69
C PHE A 9 -4.72 16.20 -9.92
N ALA A 10 -4.43 16.16 -8.62
CA ALA A 10 -4.49 17.35 -7.77
C ALA A 10 -3.35 18.35 -8.04
N ASP A 11 -2.20 17.87 -8.52
CA ASP A 11 -1.04 18.72 -8.81
C ASP A 11 -1.34 19.75 -9.89
N PRO A 12 -0.93 21.02 -9.73
CA PRO A 12 -1.16 22.10 -10.70
C PRO A 12 -0.66 21.78 -12.12
N LEU A 13 0.42 21.02 -12.29
CA LEU A 13 0.96 20.64 -13.59
C LEU A 13 -0.06 19.96 -14.50
N TRP A 14 -1.09 19.31 -13.93
CA TRP A 14 -2.19 18.73 -14.70
C TRP A 14 -3.18 19.77 -15.25
N LYS A 15 -3.15 21.01 -14.75
CA LYS A 15 -4.09 22.09 -15.12
C LYS A 15 -3.40 23.23 -15.88
N ASP A 16 -2.14 23.47 -15.54
CA ASP A 16 -1.39 24.62 -16.08
C ASP A 16 -0.94 24.43 -17.53
N SER A 17 -0.96 23.20 -18.03
CA SER A 17 -0.63 22.86 -19.41
C SER A 17 -1.85 22.32 -20.15
N ALA A 18 -2.23 22.95 -21.26
CA ALA A 18 -3.34 22.48 -22.10
C ALA A 18 -3.18 21.01 -22.53
N THR A 19 -1.96 20.56 -22.81
CA THR A 19 -1.67 19.17 -23.18
C THR A 19 -2.02 18.19 -22.05
N TRP A 20 -1.57 18.49 -20.83
CA TRP A 20 -1.80 17.59 -19.69
C TRP A 20 -3.23 17.66 -19.20
N ASP A 21 -3.86 18.81 -19.30
CA ASP A 21 -5.30 18.95 -19.02
C ASP A 21 -6.14 18.08 -19.96
N ILE A 22 -5.82 18.09 -21.26
CA ILE A 22 -6.47 17.23 -22.25
C ILE A 22 -6.27 15.73 -21.91
N VAL A 23 -5.06 15.32 -21.60
CA VAL A 23 -4.76 13.91 -21.23
C VAL A 23 -5.56 13.48 -20.02
N LYS A 24 -5.62 14.33 -18.98
CA LYS A 24 -6.43 14.11 -17.78
C LYS A 24 -7.93 13.99 -18.13
N GLU A 25 -8.47 14.97 -18.82
CA GLU A 25 -9.90 15.02 -19.17
C GLU A 25 -10.31 13.82 -20.04
N TRP A 26 -9.49 13.45 -21.01
CA TRP A 26 -9.72 12.25 -21.82
C TRP A 26 -9.78 10.98 -20.97
N TYR A 27 -8.85 10.81 -20.06
CA TYR A 27 -8.82 9.65 -19.17
C TYR A 27 -10.06 9.64 -18.25
N LEU A 28 -10.41 10.77 -17.65
CA LEU A 28 -11.57 10.89 -16.77
C LEU A 28 -12.89 10.64 -17.52
N LEU A 29 -13.01 11.17 -18.72
CA LEU A 29 -14.17 10.96 -19.59
C LEU A 29 -14.29 9.49 -20.01
N LEU A 30 -13.18 8.85 -20.41
CA LEU A 30 -13.14 7.43 -20.74
C LEU A 30 -13.59 6.57 -19.56
N THR A 31 -13.05 6.83 -18.37
CA THR A 31 -13.40 6.04 -17.18
C THR A 31 -14.87 6.19 -16.80
N HIS A 32 -15.42 7.38 -16.94
CA HIS A 32 -16.82 7.64 -16.70
C HIS A 32 -17.72 6.91 -17.70
N ASN A 33 -17.47 7.10 -18.99
CA ASN A 33 -18.26 6.49 -20.06
C ASN A 33 -18.26 4.95 -19.98
N VAL A 34 -17.13 4.33 -19.68
CA VAL A 34 -17.05 2.86 -19.50
C VAL A 34 -17.88 2.41 -18.30
N GLN A 35 -17.86 3.13 -17.19
CA GLN A 35 -18.67 2.78 -16.03
C GLN A 35 -20.16 2.92 -16.33
N ASP A 36 -20.59 4.01 -16.93
CA ASP A 36 -21.98 4.25 -17.30
C ASP A 36 -22.48 3.18 -18.28
N ALA A 37 -21.72 2.88 -19.33
CA ALA A 37 -22.05 1.85 -20.29
C ALA A 37 -22.25 0.47 -19.64
N LEU A 38 -21.43 0.14 -18.63
CA LEU A 38 -21.58 -1.12 -17.89
C LEU A 38 -22.87 -1.16 -17.05
N TYR A 39 -23.23 -0.03 -16.43
CA TYR A 39 -24.44 0.05 -15.62
C TYR A 39 -25.72 0.12 -16.48
N ASP A 40 -25.62 0.71 -17.66
CA ASP A 40 -26.76 0.86 -18.59
C ASP A 40 -26.96 -0.35 -19.51
N THR A 41 -26.11 -1.37 -19.46
CA THR A 41 -26.23 -2.58 -20.28
C THR A 41 -27.36 -3.49 -19.76
N PRO A 42 -28.51 -3.62 -20.47
CA PRO A 42 -29.67 -4.38 -19.99
C PRO A 42 -29.41 -5.88 -19.88
N ALA A 43 -28.49 -6.42 -20.70
CA ALA A 43 -28.19 -7.85 -20.79
C ALA A 43 -27.46 -8.40 -19.54
N LEU A 44 -26.91 -7.55 -18.68
CA LEU A 44 -26.19 -7.98 -17.49
C LEU A 44 -27.07 -7.96 -16.25
N SER A 45 -27.05 -9.05 -15.47
CA SER A 45 -27.64 -9.06 -14.12
C SER A 45 -26.91 -8.10 -13.19
N GLY A 46 -27.55 -7.68 -12.10
CA GLY A 46 -26.94 -6.78 -11.12
C GLY A 46 -25.63 -7.30 -10.52
N LYS A 47 -25.44 -8.62 -10.40
CA LYS A 47 -24.21 -9.25 -9.92
C LYS A 47 -23.10 -9.17 -10.97
N GLU A 48 -23.44 -9.45 -12.22
CA GLU A 48 -22.48 -9.39 -13.34
C GLU A 48 -22.01 -7.97 -13.60
N ARG A 49 -22.91 -6.98 -13.56
CA ARG A 49 -22.53 -5.56 -13.64
C ARG A 49 -21.50 -5.17 -12.58
N ARG A 50 -21.78 -5.48 -11.31
CA ARG A 50 -20.82 -5.16 -10.23
C ARG A 50 -19.46 -5.83 -10.42
N ARG A 51 -19.47 -7.09 -10.87
CA ARG A 51 -18.22 -7.82 -11.16
C ARG A 51 -17.47 -7.21 -12.34
N ALA A 52 -18.16 -6.91 -13.43
CA ALA A 52 -17.56 -6.26 -14.59
C ALA A 52 -17.02 -4.86 -14.23
N ALA A 53 -17.81 -4.03 -13.55
CA ALA A 53 -17.41 -2.69 -13.10
C ALA A 53 -16.20 -2.74 -12.17
N PHE A 54 -16.12 -3.74 -11.28
CA PHE A 54 -14.94 -3.93 -10.41
C PHE A 54 -13.66 -4.17 -11.21
N TRP A 55 -13.69 -5.11 -12.17
CA TRP A 55 -12.51 -5.46 -12.96
C TRP A 55 -12.12 -4.34 -13.92
N TRP A 56 -13.10 -3.71 -14.59
CA TRP A 56 -12.84 -2.58 -15.46
C TRP A 56 -12.24 -1.40 -14.71
N ARG A 57 -12.74 -1.10 -13.52
CA ARG A 57 -12.15 -0.05 -12.68
C ARG A 57 -10.70 -0.38 -12.31
N LYS A 58 -10.38 -1.64 -11.99
CA LYS A 58 -8.99 -2.05 -11.71
C LYS A 58 -8.11 -1.87 -12.94
N TRP A 59 -8.59 -2.29 -14.10
CA TRP A 59 -7.85 -2.14 -15.35
C TRP A 59 -7.65 -0.66 -15.71
N LEU A 60 -8.70 0.16 -15.68
CA LEU A 60 -8.63 1.59 -15.94
C LEU A 60 -7.66 2.29 -14.97
N ASN A 61 -7.68 1.94 -13.68
CA ASN A 61 -6.73 2.47 -12.71
C ASN A 61 -5.28 2.07 -13.03
N ALA A 62 -5.04 0.85 -13.50
CA ALA A 62 -3.72 0.42 -13.92
C ALA A 62 -3.22 1.18 -15.17
N MET A 63 -4.14 1.56 -16.06
CA MET A 63 -3.85 2.33 -17.27
C MET A 63 -3.91 3.85 -17.08
N ALA A 64 -4.04 4.33 -15.84
CA ALA A 64 -4.06 5.75 -15.56
C ALA A 64 -2.78 6.45 -16.04
N PRO A 65 -2.89 7.64 -16.68
CA PRO A 65 -1.71 8.36 -17.18
C PRO A 65 -0.71 8.72 -16.07
N THR A 66 -1.16 8.81 -14.84
CA THR A 66 -0.30 9.01 -13.66
C THR A 66 0.68 7.87 -13.37
N ASN A 67 0.47 6.70 -13.95
CA ASN A 67 1.32 5.53 -13.72
C ASN A 67 2.51 5.40 -14.68
N PHE A 68 2.57 6.23 -15.72
CA PHE A 68 3.60 6.10 -16.75
C PHE A 68 4.42 7.38 -16.88
N LEU A 69 5.72 7.23 -17.01
CA LEU A 69 6.65 8.37 -17.11
C LEU A 69 6.24 9.38 -18.17
N LEU A 70 5.98 8.91 -19.40
CA LEU A 70 5.72 9.77 -20.54
C LEU A 70 4.33 10.45 -20.55
N THR A 71 3.43 10.01 -19.69
CA THR A 71 2.09 10.58 -19.56
C THR A 71 1.83 11.23 -18.20
N ASN A 72 2.85 11.26 -17.34
CA ASN A 72 2.77 11.92 -16.03
C ASN A 72 3.69 13.15 -15.98
N PRO A 73 3.13 14.38 -16.01
CA PRO A 73 3.94 15.61 -16.00
C PRO A 73 4.82 15.74 -14.75
N ILE A 74 4.35 15.25 -13.61
CA ILE A 74 5.11 15.31 -12.36
C ILE A 74 6.35 14.41 -12.43
N ALA A 75 6.18 13.20 -12.97
CA ALA A 75 7.29 12.27 -13.15
C ALA A 75 8.32 12.79 -14.17
N MET A 76 7.85 13.40 -15.26
CA MET A 76 8.71 14.04 -16.26
C MET A 76 9.46 15.24 -15.68
N ALA A 77 8.76 16.12 -14.95
CA ALA A 77 9.40 17.26 -14.29
C ALA A 77 10.46 16.79 -13.29
N LYS A 78 10.17 15.75 -12.50
CA LYS A 78 11.13 15.16 -11.55
C LYS A 78 12.33 14.53 -12.24
N ALA A 79 12.14 13.86 -13.36
CA ALA A 79 13.23 13.31 -14.15
C ALA A 79 14.15 14.43 -14.70
N ALA A 80 13.55 15.52 -15.20
CA ALA A 80 14.31 16.68 -15.68
C ALA A 80 15.05 17.39 -14.54
N GLU A 81 14.39 17.67 -13.42
CA GLU A 81 14.98 18.30 -12.22
C GLU A 81 16.21 17.54 -11.71
N THR A 82 16.15 16.21 -11.73
CA THR A 82 17.23 15.34 -11.24
C THR A 82 18.22 14.91 -12.33
N ASN A 83 18.16 15.50 -13.52
CA ASN A 83 18.98 15.09 -14.67
C ASN A 83 18.93 13.56 -14.93
N GLY A 84 17.77 12.94 -14.71
CA GLY A 84 17.56 11.50 -14.90
C GLY A 84 17.94 10.61 -13.70
N GLU A 85 18.53 11.14 -12.65
CA GLU A 85 18.94 10.34 -11.47
C GLU A 85 17.76 9.60 -10.83
N SER A 86 16.57 10.23 -10.79
CA SER A 86 15.37 9.59 -10.28
C SER A 86 14.99 8.31 -11.05
N LEU A 87 15.23 8.28 -12.36
CA LEU A 87 14.96 7.11 -13.21
C LEU A 87 15.99 6.00 -12.96
N VAL A 88 17.28 6.36 -12.84
CA VAL A 88 18.33 5.40 -12.52
C VAL A 88 18.06 4.73 -11.17
N ARG A 89 17.72 5.52 -10.16
CA ARG A 89 17.35 5.00 -8.83
C ARG A 89 16.10 4.11 -8.88
N GLY A 90 15.08 4.51 -9.64
CA GLY A 90 13.88 3.71 -9.86
C GLY A 90 14.18 2.36 -10.52
N MET A 91 15.04 2.37 -11.54
CA MET A 91 15.48 1.14 -12.20
C MET A 91 16.27 0.23 -11.25
N HIS A 92 17.15 0.80 -10.44
CA HIS A 92 17.90 0.04 -9.42
C HIS A 92 16.94 -0.65 -8.43
N ASN A 93 15.98 0.08 -7.89
CA ASN A 93 14.96 -0.48 -6.97
C ASN A 93 14.15 -1.61 -7.65
N PHE A 94 13.73 -1.41 -8.90
CA PHE A 94 13.02 -2.42 -9.67
C PHE A 94 13.84 -3.71 -9.84
N LEU A 95 15.12 -3.59 -10.18
CA LEU A 95 16.02 -4.75 -10.33
C LEU A 95 16.27 -5.47 -9.00
N GLU A 96 16.33 -4.73 -7.90
CA GLU A 96 16.43 -5.33 -6.56
C GLU A 96 15.16 -6.09 -6.18
N ASP A 97 13.98 -5.55 -6.46
CA ASP A 97 12.69 -6.22 -6.23
C ASP A 97 12.57 -7.49 -7.09
N LEU A 98 12.98 -7.44 -8.35
CA LEU A 98 13.03 -8.63 -9.21
C LEU A 98 13.95 -9.71 -8.65
N ARG A 99 15.13 -9.35 -8.15
CA ARG A 99 16.08 -10.31 -7.53
C ARG A 99 15.51 -10.91 -6.25
N ALA A 100 14.80 -10.09 -5.46
CA ALA A 100 14.15 -10.53 -4.22
C ALA A 100 12.89 -11.38 -4.47
N GLY A 101 12.32 -11.35 -5.69
CA GLY A 101 11.07 -12.02 -6.03
C GLY A 101 9.82 -11.41 -5.39
N ASN A 102 9.94 -10.23 -4.82
CA ASN A 102 8.82 -9.47 -4.24
C ASN A 102 9.11 -7.96 -4.26
N VAL A 103 8.04 -7.16 -4.17
CA VAL A 103 8.15 -5.71 -4.00
C VAL A 103 8.44 -5.41 -2.53
N ARG A 104 9.58 -4.81 -2.25
CA ARG A 104 9.98 -4.44 -0.89
C ARG A 104 9.31 -3.15 -0.46
N MET A 105 8.47 -3.25 0.55
CA MET A 105 7.75 -2.11 1.14
C MET A 105 8.56 -1.41 2.25
N THR A 106 9.60 -2.08 2.76
CA THR A 106 10.48 -1.59 3.83
C THR A 106 11.90 -2.04 3.56
N ARG A 107 12.86 -1.50 4.29
CA ARG A 107 14.25 -2.01 4.33
C ARG A 107 14.35 -3.08 5.44
N PRO A 108 14.41 -4.37 5.11
CA PRO A 108 14.43 -5.44 6.12
C PRO A 108 15.65 -5.34 7.06
N GLU A 109 16.76 -4.81 6.55
CA GLU A 109 18.00 -4.60 7.30
C GLU A 109 17.87 -3.64 8.47
N ASP A 110 16.88 -2.72 8.40
CA ASP A 110 16.61 -1.76 9.47
C ASP A 110 15.85 -2.38 10.65
N PHE A 111 15.34 -3.62 10.48
CA PHE A 111 14.48 -4.30 11.45
C PHE A 111 15.05 -5.65 11.86
N THR A 112 15.42 -5.78 13.12
CA THR A 112 15.97 -7.03 13.68
C THR A 112 15.22 -7.41 14.95
N VAL A 113 14.58 -8.57 14.91
CA VAL A 113 13.88 -9.14 16.07
C VAL A 113 14.87 -9.39 17.22
N GLY A 114 14.51 -9.00 18.42
CA GLY A 114 15.35 -9.09 19.61
C GLY A 114 16.40 -7.95 19.74
N LYS A 115 16.55 -7.09 18.72
CA LYS A 115 17.46 -5.94 18.76
C LYS A 115 16.70 -4.60 18.80
N ASN A 116 15.78 -4.39 17.89
CA ASN A 116 14.96 -3.19 17.81
C ASN A 116 13.47 -3.46 17.55
N LEU A 117 13.11 -4.74 17.44
CA LEU A 117 11.73 -5.24 17.46
C LEU A 117 11.64 -6.37 18.50
N ALA A 118 10.50 -6.50 19.16
CA ALA A 118 10.20 -7.54 20.14
C ALA A 118 11.30 -7.64 21.21
N THR A 119 11.62 -6.51 21.82
CA THR A 119 12.75 -6.39 22.76
C THR A 119 12.36 -6.58 24.22
N THR A 120 11.07 -6.67 24.54
CA THR A 120 10.59 -6.86 25.92
C THR A 120 11.07 -8.23 26.45
N PRO A 121 11.76 -8.28 27.58
CA PRO A 121 12.25 -9.54 28.16
C PRO A 121 11.09 -10.49 28.44
N GLY A 122 11.30 -11.77 28.14
CA GLY A 122 10.28 -12.79 28.35
C GLY A 122 10.76 -14.19 27.96
N ALA A 123 9.89 -15.17 28.11
CA ALA A 123 10.17 -16.55 27.72
C ALA A 123 8.96 -17.19 27.05
N VAL A 124 9.20 -18.10 26.12
CA VAL A 124 8.15 -18.96 25.56
C VAL A 124 7.82 -20.04 26.60
N VAL A 125 6.63 -19.97 27.14
CA VAL A 125 6.16 -20.92 28.20
C VAL A 125 5.31 -22.05 27.63
N PHE A 126 4.79 -21.90 26.43
CA PHE A 126 4.06 -22.95 25.71
C PHE A 126 4.25 -22.80 24.21
N ARG A 127 4.33 -23.92 23.50
CA ARG A 127 4.44 -23.97 22.02
C ARG A 127 3.65 -25.14 21.46
N ASN A 128 2.95 -24.92 20.38
CA ASN A 128 2.39 -25.97 19.54
C ASN A 128 2.59 -25.66 18.06
N ARG A 129 1.95 -26.39 17.17
CA ARG A 129 2.08 -26.20 15.73
C ARG A 129 1.55 -24.83 15.22
N LEU A 130 0.66 -24.19 15.97
CA LEU A 130 -0.06 -22.97 15.53
C LEU A 130 0.41 -21.71 16.23
N LEU A 131 0.84 -21.80 17.48
CA LEU A 131 1.16 -20.63 18.31
C LEU A 131 2.25 -20.91 19.34
N GLU A 132 2.81 -19.84 19.82
CA GLU A 132 3.66 -19.78 21.00
C GLU A 132 3.04 -18.84 22.03
N VAL A 133 3.07 -19.19 23.28
CA VAL A 133 2.67 -18.33 24.40
C VAL A 133 3.92 -17.72 25.01
N ILE A 134 4.00 -16.40 24.99
CA ILE A 134 5.14 -15.68 25.59
C ILE A 134 4.70 -15.12 26.93
N HIS A 135 5.47 -15.42 27.97
CA HIS A 135 5.35 -14.79 29.26
C HIS A 135 6.37 -13.66 29.35
N TYR A 136 5.90 -12.43 29.41
CA TYR A 136 6.75 -11.25 29.53
C TYR A 136 7.18 -11.06 30.99
N ALA A 137 8.42 -10.66 31.19
CA ALA A 137 8.94 -10.32 32.50
C ALA A 137 8.26 -9.06 33.06
N PRO A 138 7.94 -9.04 34.35
CA PRO A 138 7.34 -7.85 34.97
C PRO A 138 8.33 -6.68 34.97
N THR A 139 7.80 -5.46 34.84
CA THR A 139 8.55 -4.21 34.94
C THR A 139 8.41 -3.53 36.29
N THR A 140 7.67 -4.17 37.24
CA THR A 140 7.39 -3.65 38.58
C THR A 140 7.77 -4.72 39.63
N ASP A 141 8.12 -4.29 40.82
CA ASP A 141 8.51 -5.18 41.94
C ASP A 141 7.38 -6.10 42.40
N LYS A 142 6.14 -5.67 42.19
CA LYS A 142 4.93 -6.44 42.57
C LYS A 142 4.01 -6.55 41.38
N VAL A 143 3.46 -7.72 41.18
CA VAL A 143 2.47 -8.03 40.14
C VAL A 143 1.23 -8.67 40.76
N HIS A 144 0.13 -8.62 40.06
CA HIS A 144 -1.07 -9.35 40.44
C HIS A 144 -0.85 -10.88 40.35
N ALA A 145 -1.42 -11.64 41.28
CA ALA A 145 -1.31 -13.10 41.27
C ALA A 145 -1.98 -13.72 40.02
N MET A 146 -3.02 -13.08 39.50
CA MET A 146 -3.73 -13.53 38.32
C MET A 146 -3.11 -12.88 37.05
N PRO A 147 -2.58 -13.70 36.14
CA PRO A 147 -2.01 -13.17 34.89
C PRO A 147 -3.10 -12.68 33.93
N VAL A 148 -2.76 -11.72 33.10
CA VAL A 148 -3.58 -11.31 31.95
C VAL A 148 -3.09 -12.09 30.73
N VAL A 149 -4.01 -12.78 30.04
CA VAL A 149 -3.73 -13.47 28.79
C VAL A 149 -4.29 -12.63 27.63
N ILE A 150 -3.42 -12.23 26.71
CA ILE A 150 -3.80 -11.48 25.52
C ILE A 150 -3.89 -12.46 24.34
N VAL A 151 -5.11 -12.65 23.82
CA VAL A 151 -5.35 -13.44 22.61
C VAL A 151 -5.58 -12.47 21.46
N THR A 152 -4.60 -12.32 20.62
CA THR A 152 -4.67 -11.40 19.48
C THR A 152 -5.60 -11.94 18.39
N PRO A 153 -6.28 -11.07 17.61
CA PRO A 153 -7.00 -11.47 16.42
C PRO A 153 -6.05 -12.15 15.40
N TRP A 154 -6.58 -13.02 14.57
CA TRP A 154 -5.80 -13.75 13.56
C TRP A 154 -5.04 -12.85 12.56
N ILE A 155 -5.47 -11.60 12.39
CA ILE A 155 -4.80 -10.60 11.57
C ILE A 155 -3.51 -10.06 12.22
N ASN A 156 -3.47 -10.06 13.55
CA ASN A 156 -2.30 -9.60 14.30
C ASN A 156 -1.34 -10.78 14.48
N LYS A 157 -0.20 -10.71 13.80
CA LYS A 157 0.81 -11.77 13.81
C LYS A 157 2.00 -11.38 14.66
N PHE A 158 2.67 -12.39 15.17
CA PHE A 158 3.96 -12.30 15.86
C PHE A 158 3.93 -11.31 17.04
N TYR A 159 4.88 -10.41 17.05
CA TYR A 159 5.15 -9.41 18.09
C TYR A 159 4.45 -8.08 17.87
N ILE A 160 3.27 -8.05 17.26
CA ILE A 160 2.55 -6.78 16.94
C ILE A 160 2.30 -5.89 18.17
N LEU A 161 2.20 -6.49 19.36
CA LEU A 161 2.01 -5.77 20.62
C LEU A 161 3.34 -5.44 21.33
N ASP A 162 4.46 -5.87 20.78
CA ASP A 162 5.82 -5.59 21.26
C ASP A 162 6.70 -5.11 20.10
N LEU A 163 6.28 -4.05 19.40
CA LEU A 163 6.99 -3.56 18.23
C LEU A 163 8.26 -2.79 18.61
N THR A 164 8.17 -1.94 19.60
CA THR A 164 9.31 -1.11 20.03
C THR A 164 9.18 -0.82 21.52
N PRO A 165 10.27 -0.41 22.24
CA PRO A 165 10.21 -0.07 23.65
C PRO A 165 9.19 0.99 24.05
N LYS A 166 8.72 1.80 23.08
CA LYS A 166 7.67 2.81 23.30
C LYS A 166 6.26 2.31 22.94
N LYS A 167 6.16 1.10 22.39
CA LYS A 167 4.91 0.51 21.90
C LYS A 167 4.85 -0.98 22.24
N SER A 168 5.21 -1.29 23.47
CA SER A 168 5.11 -2.59 24.12
C SER A 168 4.37 -2.45 25.44
#